data_3ef55f4807d44fbad4ec63a4d2a66f9a
#
_entry.id   3ef55f4807d44fbad4ec63a4d2a66f9a
#
_cell.length_a   1.000
_cell.length_b   1.000
_cell.length_c   1.000
_cell.angle_alpha   90.00
_cell.angle_beta   90.00
_cell.angle_gamma   90.00
#
_symmetry.space_group_name_H-M   'P 1'
#
loop_
_entity.id
_entity.type
_entity.pdbx_description
1 polymer ?
#
loop_
_entity_poly.entity_id
_entity_poly.type
_entity_poly.pdbx_seq_one_letter_code
_entity_poly.pdbx_strand_id
1 'polypeptide(L)'
;MNDVKYIIEIATSDFLTTKSAVEGGADRIELCANLAEGGTTPSFGHIKKCREVFSVLIYPIIRPRGGDFLYSAEEFEIMLQDVKL
;
A
#
# COMPACT_ATOMS: atom_id res chain seq x y z
N MET A 1 -21.87 -2.25 27.60
CA MET A 1 -20.50 -2.11 27.10
C MET A 1 -20.51 -1.83 25.60
N ASN A 2 -19.77 -0.85 25.19
CA ASN A 2 -19.69 -0.53 23.76
C ASN A 2 -18.73 -1.48 23.06
N ASP A 3 -19.23 -2.15 22.04
CA ASP A 3 -18.40 -2.97 21.17
C ASP A 3 -17.86 -2.15 20.01
N VAL A 4 -17.31 -0.97 20.32
CA VAL A 4 -16.73 -0.13 19.29
C VAL A 4 -15.41 -0.75 18.84
N LYS A 5 -15.38 -1.16 17.58
CA LYS A 5 -14.18 -1.69 17.00
C LYS A 5 -13.56 -0.65 16.08
N TYR A 6 -12.33 -0.29 16.36
CA TYR A 6 -11.55 0.59 15.49
C TYR A 6 -10.76 -0.25 14.49
N ILE A 7 -10.68 0.25 13.29
CA ILE A 7 -9.82 -0.34 12.26
C ILE A 7 -8.55 0.48 12.20
N ILE A 8 -7.42 -0.18 12.41
CA ILE A 8 -6.12 0.45 12.37
C ILE A 8 -5.44 0.08 11.06
N GLU A 9 -5.23 1.08 10.22
CA GLU A 9 -4.49 0.94 8.98
C GLU A 9 -3.13 1.60 9.14
N ILE A 10 -2.08 0.91 8.73
CA ILE A 10 -0.72 1.43 8.81
C ILE A 10 -0.12 1.44 7.41
N ALA A 11 0.42 2.61 7.03
CA ALA A 11 1.15 2.78 5.78
C ALA A 11 2.58 2.28 5.96
N THR A 12 3.01 1.40 5.08
CA THR A 12 4.35 0.83 5.13
C THR A 12 5.00 0.88 3.75
N SER A 13 6.33 0.88 3.70
CA SER A 13 7.05 1.01 2.43
C SER A 13 8.08 -0.08 2.18
N ASP A 14 8.23 -1.04 3.09
CA ASP A 14 9.09 -2.19 2.87
C ASP A 14 8.56 -3.42 3.61
N PHE A 15 9.18 -4.55 3.36
CA PHE A 15 8.71 -5.81 3.93
C PHE A 15 8.84 -5.84 5.45
N LEU A 16 9.94 -5.35 5.99
CA LEU A 16 10.19 -5.42 7.44
C LEU A 16 9.23 -4.53 8.22
N THR A 17 8.98 -3.31 7.75
CA THR A 17 8.01 -2.44 8.43
C THR A 17 6.59 -2.99 8.31
N THR A 18 6.27 -3.63 7.18
CA THR A 18 4.99 -4.31 7.03
C THR A 18 4.84 -5.44 8.04
N LYS A 19 5.87 -6.27 8.16
CA LYS A 19 5.88 -7.35 9.15
C LYS A 19 5.69 -6.80 10.57
N SER A 20 6.41 -5.75 10.92
CA SER A 20 6.29 -5.13 12.24
C SER A 20 4.88 -4.59 12.48
N ALA A 21 4.28 -3.96 11.48
CA ALA A 21 2.91 -3.43 11.60
C ALA A 21 1.90 -4.56 11.80
N VAL A 22 2.03 -5.65 11.07
CA VAL A 22 1.15 -6.81 11.20
C VAL A 22 1.30 -7.44 12.58
N GLU A 23 2.53 -7.66 13.03
CA GLU A 23 2.80 -8.22 14.34
C GLU A 23 2.31 -7.32 15.48
N GLY A 24 2.32 -6.00 15.24
CA GLY A 24 1.80 -5.02 16.20
C GLY A 24 0.28 -4.91 16.24
N GLY A 25 -0.43 -5.62 15.38
CA GLY A 25 -1.88 -5.67 15.42
C GLY A 25 -2.61 -4.79 14.41
N ALA A 26 -1.95 -4.38 13.32
CA ALA A 26 -2.64 -3.66 12.26
C ALA A 26 -3.77 -4.51 11.69
N ASP A 27 -4.92 -3.89 11.44
CA ASP A 27 -6.05 -4.58 10.82
C ASP A 27 -5.90 -4.65 9.31
N ARG A 28 -5.22 -3.66 8.74
CA ARG A 28 -4.92 -3.63 7.32
C ARG A 28 -3.69 -2.78 7.05
N ILE A 29 -3.12 -2.96 5.88
CA ILE A 29 -1.88 -2.28 5.47
C ILE A 29 -2.17 -1.46 4.22
N GLU A 30 -1.72 -0.20 4.22
CA GLU A 30 -1.57 0.56 2.98
C GLU A 30 -0.13 0.37 2.52
N LEU A 31 0.05 -0.41 1.46
CA LEU A 31 1.38 -0.73 0.98
C LEU A 31 1.84 0.32 -0.02
N CYS A 32 2.99 0.90 0.24
CA CYS A 32 3.53 2.02 -0.52
C CYS A 32 4.98 1.77 -0.91
N ALA A 33 5.47 2.61 -1.79
CA ALA A 33 6.89 2.91 -1.96
C ALA A 33 7.05 4.40 -1.68
N ASN A 34 8.27 4.85 -1.43
CA ASN A 34 8.61 6.28 -1.32
C ASN A 34 7.70 7.06 -0.37
N LEU A 35 7.58 6.62 0.87
CA LEU A 35 6.76 7.33 1.87
C LEU A 35 7.23 8.77 2.10
N ALA A 36 8.51 9.05 1.92
CA ALA A 36 9.04 10.42 2.03
C ALA A 36 8.40 11.38 1.01
N GLU A 37 7.87 10.87 -0.09
CA GLU A 37 7.15 11.65 -1.10
C GLU A 37 5.63 11.49 -1.00
N GLY A 38 5.15 10.97 0.11
CA GLY A 38 3.73 10.75 0.31
C GLY A 38 3.22 9.40 -0.18
N GLY A 39 4.12 8.57 -0.67
CA GLY A 39 3.78 7.23 -1.16
C GLY A 39 3.55 7.17 -2.65
N THR A 40 4.16 6.18 -3.29
CA THR A 40 3.93 5.84 -4.70
C THR A 40 3.62 4.35 -4.80
N THR A 41 3.21 3.90 -5.98
CA THR A 41 2.85 2.50 -6.19
C THR A 41 4.04 1.58 -5.92
N PRO A 42 3.88 0.57 -5.05
CA PRO A 42 4.96 -0.39 -4.80
C PRO A 42 5.17 -1.32 -6.00
N SER A 43 6.32 -1.96 -6.06
CA SER A 43 6.63 -2.90 -7.13
C SER A 43 5.71 -4.13 -7.06
N PHE A 44 5.54 -4.77 -8.21
CA PHE A 44 4.79 -6.04 -8.27
C PHE A 44 5.36 -7.09 -7.32
N GLY A 45 6.69 -7.22 -7.28
CA GLY A 45 7.33 -8.20 -6.40
C GLY A 45 7.07 -7.93 -4.93
N HIS A 46 7.07 -6.68 -4.53
CA HIS A 46 6.77 -6.30 -3.14
C HIS A 46 5.32 -6.64 -2.78
N ILE A 47 4.38 -6.29 -3.64
CA ILE A 47 2.97 -6.61 -3.44
C ILE A 47 2.78 -8.12 -3.33
N LYS A 48 3.35 -8.86 -4.27
CA LYS A 48 3.21 -10.32 -4.32
C LYS A 48 3.74 -10.98 -3.06
N LYS A 49 4.94 -10.57 -2.62
CA LYS A 49 5.55 -11.14 -1.43
C LYS A 49 4.72 -10.87 -0.17
N CYS A 50 4.24 -9.67 -0.01
CA CYS A 50 3.40 -9.33 1.14
C CYS A 50 2.08 -10.10 1.14
N ARG A 51 1.46 -10.28 -0.02
CA ARG A 51 0.23 -11.07 -0.12
C ARG A 51 0.44 -12.53 0.19
N GLU A 52 1.60 -13.07 -0.15
CA GLU A 52 1.92 -14.49 0.15
C GLU A 52 2.16 -14.71 1.64
N VAL A 53 2.72 -13.74 2.32
CA VAL A 53 3.18 -13.92 3.71
C VAL A 53 2.14 -13.49 4.73
N PHE A 54 1.43 -12.39 4.47
CA PHE A 54 0.52 -11.79 5.46
C PHE A 54 -0.94 -12.06 5.10
N SER A 55 -1.72 -12.40 6.11
CA SER A 55 -3.16 -12.66 5.94
C SER A 55 -4.05 -11.43 6.11
N VAL A 56 -3.50 -10.31 6.58
CA VAL A 56 -4.27 -9.08 6.71
C VAL A 56 -4.61 -8.50 5.35
N LEU A 57 -5.60 -7.61 5.31
CA LEU A 57 -5.93 -6.88 4.09
C LEU A 57 -4.77 -5.97 3.70
N ILE A 58 -4.39 -6.01 2.43
CA ILE A 58 -3.30 -5.20 1.89
C ILE A 58 -3.85 -4.38 0.73
N TYR A 59 -3.75 -3.06 0.87
CA TYR A 59 -4.20 -2.10 -0.14
C TYR A 59 -3.00 -1.35 -0.70
N PRO A 60 -2.49 -1.75 -1.87
CA PRO A 60 -1.42 -0.98 -2.52
C PRO A 60 -1.93 0.38 -2.96
N ILE A 61 -1.14 1.42 -2.76
CA ILE A 61 -1.48 2.73 -3.28
C ILE A 61 -1.25 2.76 -4.80
N ILE A 62 -2.12 3.42 -5.51
CA ILE A 62 -1.94 3.64 -6.95
C ILE A 62 -1.58 5.11 -7.16
N ARG A 63 -0.31 5.38 -7.30
CA ARG A 63 0.25 6.70 -7.55
C ARG A 63 1.54 6.52 -8.34
N PRO A 64 1.55 6.86 -9.64
CA PRO A 64 2.66 6.47 -10.53
C PRO A 64 3.95 7.24 -10.27
N ARG A 65 3.89 8.39 -9.65
CA ARG A 65 5.06 9.22 -9.33
C ARG A 65 4.75 10.20 -8.22
N GLY A 66 5.77 10.75 -7.61
CA GLY A 66 5.64 11.86 -6.68
C GLY A 66 5.22 13.15 -7.39
N GLY A 67 5.16 14.24 -6.64
CA GLY A 67 4.76 15.53 -7.17
C GLY A 67 3.25 15.72 -7.20
N ASP A 68 2.77 16.47 -8.18
CA ASP A 68 1.35 16.78 -8.30
C ASP A 68 0.51 15.59 -8.76
N PHE A 69 -0.78 15.79 -8.86
CA PHE A 69 -1.74 14.76 -9.26
C PHE A 69 -2.33 15.02 -10.63
N LEU A 70 -1.66 15.85 -11.44
CA LEU A 70 -2.05 16.09 -12.82
C LEU A 70 -1.34 15.08 -13.72
N TYR A 71 -1.99 13.97 -13.98
CA TYR A 71 -1.37 12.87 -14.69
C TYR A 71 -1.58 13.02 -16.20
N SER A 72 -0.54 12.65 -16.96
CA SER A 72 -0.63 12.55 -18.41
C SER A 72 -1.49 11.34 -18.81
N ALA A 73 -1.83 11.26 -20.09
CA ALA A 73 -2.56 10.11 -20.61
C ALA A 73 -1.79 8.81 -20.38
N GLU A 74 -0.47 8.83 -20.57
CA GLU A 74 0.40 7.67 -20.37
C GLU A 74 0.48 7.28 -18.90
N GLU A 75 0.55 8.25 -18.02
CA GLU A 75 0.53 7.99 -16.57
C GLU A 75 -0.80 7.37 -16.14
N PHE A 76 -1.90 7.84 -16.71
CA PHE A 76 -3.21 7.25 -16.43
C PHE A 76 -3.28 5.80 -16.91
N GLU A 77 -2.72 5.50 -18.05
CA GLU A 77 -2.63 4.13 -18.55
C GLU A 77 -1.80 3.24 -17.62
N ILE A 78 -0.69 3.76 -17.07
CA ILE A 78 0.12 3.05 -16.09
C ILE A 78 -0.71 2.72 -14.85
N MET A 79 -1.48 3.69 -14.37
CA MET A 79 -2.35 3.48 -13.21
C MET A 79 -3.38 2.37 -13.46
N LEU A 80 -3.97 2.35 -14.64
CA LEU A 80 -4.91 1.30 -15.02
C LEU A 80 -4.27 -0.08 -15.04
N GLN A 81 -3.04 -0.18 -15.53
CA GLN A 81 -2.29 -1.43 -15.53
C GLN A 81 -1.98 -1.88 -14.09
N ASP A 82 -1.60 -0.94 -13.23
CA ASP A 82 -1.30 -1.26 -11.84
C ASP A 82 -2.52 -1.80 -11.11
N VAL A 83 -3.69 -1.22 -11.35
CA VAL A 83 -4.94 -1.68 -10.74
C VAL A 83 -5.28 -3.12 -11.12
N LYS A 84 -4.88 -3.54 -12.31
CA LYS A 84 -5.17 -4.88 -12.83
C LYS A 84 -4.23 -5.97 -12.32
N LEU A 85 -3.20 -5.62 -11.63
CA LEU A 85 -2.24 -6.61 -11.13
C LEU A 85 -2.84 -7.53 -10.05
#